data_a74bd9cfdea776db5ced692368e2c818
#
_entry.id   a74bd9cfdea776db5ced692368e2c818
#
_cell.length_a   1.000
_cell.length_b   1.000
_cell.length_c   1.000
_cell.angle_alpha   90.00
_cell.angle_beta   90.00
_cell.angle_gamma   90.00
#
_symmetry.space_group_name_H-M   'P 1'
#
loop_
_entity.id
_entity.type
_entity.pdbx_description
1 polymer ?
#
loop_
_entity_poly.entity_id
_entity_poly.type
_entity_poly.pdbx_seq_one_letter_code
_entity_poly.pdbx_strand_id
1 'polypeptide(L)'
;KALGTPIYNLIGGKSRDKIKVYASSLVRDLMPKEEANRVAHFRDEGYTAYKMHSAVPGRIDDPQDLTVETVKAIRAEVGYDMDVLVDVNSAYSVHHAIEIGRQLQDLKVFHFEEPVHTRNYEGLAAVADALDMPVASGENSFTRWEHLRLIREGRPDIVQPDVVKVGGITEFLRIEAVLSAHGATMTIHNTQPYGSTA
;
A
#
# COMPACT_ATOMS: atom_id res chain seq x y z
N LYS A 1 3.88 -22.00 19.35
CA LYS A 1 3.42 -22.62 20.63
C LYS A 1 4.20 -23.87 20.96
N ALA A 2 4.42 -24.80 19.99
CA ALA A 2 5.11 -26.06 20.25
C ALA A 2 6.54 -25.89 20.84
N LEU A 3 7.26 -24.86 20.43
CA LEU A 3 8.63 -24.58 20.87
C LEU A 3 8.72 -23.52 21.98
N GLY A 4 7.62 -22.94 22.43
CA GLY A 4 7.58 -21.93 23.49
C GLY A 4 8.39 -20.67 23.19
N THR A 5 8.61 -20.35 21.92
CA THR A 5 9.41 -19.20 21.49
C THR A 5 8.65 -18.37 20.43
N PRO A 6 8.88 -17.05 20.35
CA PRO A 6 8.34 -16.22 19.27
C PRO A 6 8.82 -16.68 17.88
N ILE A 7 7.99 -16.45 16.84
CA ILE A 7 8.29 -16.89 15.46
C ILE A 7 9.57 -16.26 14.94
N TYR A 8 9.84 -14.99 15.24
CA TYR A 8 11.06 -14.33 14.78
C TYR A 8 12.35 -15.03 15.24
N ASN A 9 12.36 -15.70 16.38
CA ASN A 9 13.51 -16.49 16.82
C ASN A 9 13.77 -17.73 15.96
N LEU A 10 12.75 -18.19 15.21
CA LEU A 10 12.86 -19.35 14.32
C LEU A 10 13.32 -18.97 12.92
N ILE A 11 13.28 -17.67 12.57
CA ILE A 11 13.55 -17.18 11.22
C ILE A 11 14.67 -16.13 11.16
N GLY A 12 15.56 -16.08 12.14
CA GLY A 12 16.71 -15.17 12.10
C GLY A 12 16.92 -14.34 13.37
N GLY A 13 15.96 -14.33 14.28
CA GLY A 13 16.05 -13.60 15.52
C GLY A 13 15.49 -12.17 15.45
N LYS A 14 15.54 -11.48 16.57
CA LYS A 14 14.98 -10.13 16.72
C LYS A 14 16.00 -9.09 16.27
N SER A 15 15.68 -8.34 15.24
CA SER A 15 16.53 -7.26 14.70
C SER A 15 16.17 -5.86 15.23
N ARG A 16 14.96 -5.67 15.74
CA ARG A 16 14.46 -4.39 16.27
C ARG A 16 13.38 -4.60 17.34
N ASP A 17 13.21 -3.62 18.22
CA ASP A 17 12.22 -3.67 19.31
C ASP A 17 10.86 -3.10 18.91
N LYS A 18 10.84 -2.20 17.94
CA LYS A 18 9.63 -1.51 17.44
C LYS A 18 9.62 -1.48 15.94
N ILE A 19 8.43 -1.59 15.36
CA ILE A 19 8.17 -1.47 13.93
C ILE A 19 7.23 -0.28 13.75
N LYS A 20 7.57 0.63 12.81
CA LYS A 20 6.66 1.71 12.39
C LYS A 20 5.47 1.09 11.67
N VAL A 21 4.27 1.48 12.07
CA VAL A 21 3.01 1.05 11.45
C VAL A 21 2.19 2.27 11.04
N TYR A 22 1.31 2.10 10.07
CA TYR A 22 0.28 3.08 9.74
C TYR A 22 -1.11 2.57 10.15
N ALA A 23 -2.01 3.48 10.52
CA ALA A 23 -3.42 3.16 10.62
C ALA A 23 -3.99 3.00 9.20
N SER A 24 -4.91 2.06 9.00
CA SER A 24 -5.53 1.83 7.69
C SER A 24 -7.05 1.78 7.82
N SER A 25 -7.74 2.48 6.95
CA SER A 25 -9.20 2.46 6.84
C SER A 25 -9.63 1.70 5.58
N LEU A 26 -10.56 0.76 5.73
CA LEU A 26 -11.21 0.08 4.60
C LEU A 26 -12.54 0.76 4.19
N VAL A 27 -12.90 1.86 4.84
CA VAL A 27 -14.15 2.59 4.56
C VAL A 27 -13.92 3.48 3.32
N ARG A 28 -14.86 3.44 2.38
CA ARG A 28 -14.74 4.12 1.08
C ARG A 28 -15.86 5.12 0.79
N ASP A 29 -16.88 5.13 1.62
CA ASP A 29 -18.13 5.92 1.44
C ASP A 29 -18.19 7.16 2.35
N LEU A 30 -17.07 7.51 2.98
CA LEU A 30 -16.98 8.74 3.77
C LEU A 30 -16.80 9.96 2.86
N MET A 31 -17.48 11.03 3.22
CA MET A 31 -17.20 12.33 2.60
C MET A 31 -15.82 12.84 3.00
N PRO A 32 -15.17 13.67 2.17
CA PRO A 32 -13.79 14.13 2.43
C PRO A 32 -13.53 14.68 3.85
N LYS A 33 -14.49 15.43 4.40
CA LYS A 33 -14.36 15.96 5.77
C LYS A 33 -14.46 14.89 6.86
N GLU A 34 -15.27 13.86 6.63
CA GLU A 34 -15.43 12.76 7.58
C GLU A 34 -14.15 11.91 7.62
N GLU A 35 -13.54 11.64 6.47
CA GLU A 35 -12.26 10.95 6.39
C GLU A 35 -11.14 11.80 7.02
N ALA A 36 -11.10 13.10 6.78
CA ALA A 36 -10.15 14.00 7.43
C ALA A 36 -10.27 13.98 8.97
N ASN A 37 -11.49 13.98 9.51
CA ASN A 37 -11.72 13.86 10.96
C ASN A 37 -11.23 12.50 11.50
N ARG A 38 -11.40 11.43 10.74
CA ARG A 38 -10.89 10.10 11.09
C ARG A 38 -9.36 10.10 11.16
N VAL A 39 -8.69 10.69 10.18
CA VAL A 39 -7.23 10.81 10.16
C VAL A 39 -6.73 11.62 11.36
N ALA A 40 -7.41 12.72 11.69
CA ALA A 40 -7.09 13.53 12.87
C ALA A 40 -7.17 12.71 14.16
N HIS A 41 -8.19 11.87 14.31
CA HIS A 41 -8.33 10.97 15.46
C HIS A 41 -7.11 10.02 15.58
N PHE A 42 -6.67 9.38 14.48
CA PHE A 42 -5.48 8.52 14.52
C PHE A 42 -4.19 9.29 14.78
N ARG A 43 -4.05 10.52 14.26
CA ARG A 43 -2.93 11.42 14.63
C ARG A 43 -2.91 11.66 16.14
N ASP A 44 -4.06 11.94 16.74
CA ASP A 44 -4.19 12.24 18.18
C ASP A 44 -3.92 10.99 19.05
N GLU A 45 -4.14 9.78 18.51
CA GLU A 45 -3.70 8.50 19.09
C GLU A 45 -2.19 8.22 18.92
N GLY A 46 -1.45 9.08 18.19
CA GLY A 46 0.00 8.98 18.02
C GLY A 46 0.46 8.26 16.75
N TYR A 47 -0.42 7.93 15.84
CA TYR A 47 -0.01 7.44 14.52
C TYR A 47 0.62 8.56 13.70
N THR A 48 1.71 8.24 13.00
CA THR A 48 2.43 9.17 12.12
C THR A 48 2.18 8.89 10.63
N ALA A 49 1.40 7.87 10.34
CA ALA A 49 1.04 7.51 8.97
C ALA A 49 -0.36 6.91 8.90
N TYR A 50 -1.08 7.19 7.81
CA TYR A 50 -2.43 6.72 7.58
C TYR A 50 -2.64 6.32 6.13
N LYS A 51 -3.21 5.13 5.89
CA LYS A 51 -3.63 4.67 4.57
C LYS A 51 -5.14 4.79 4.42
N MET A 52 -5.57 5.64 3.50
CA MET A 52 -6.97 5.72 3.09
C MET A 52 -7.23 4.76 1.93
N HIS A 53 -8.43 4.23 1.89
CA HIS A 53 -8.96 3.60 0.69
C HIS A 53 -9.96 4.57 0.05
N SER A 54 -9.81 4.76 -1.25
CA SER A 54 -10.70 5.59 -2.06
C SER A 54 -11.11 4.83 -3.30
N ALA A 55 -11.85 5.47 -4.17
CA ALA A 55 -12.45 4.85 -5.34
C ALA A 55 -13.29 3.59 -5.01
N VAL A 56 -14.10 3.14 -5.91
CA VAL A 56 -14.94 1.94 -5.73
C VAL A 56 -14.39 0.82 -6.60
N PRO A 57 -13.93 -0.31 -6.02
CA PRO A 57 -13.42 -1.43 -6.80
C PRO A 57 -14.42 -1.87 -7.88
N GLY A 58 -13.92 -2.04 -9.11
CA GLY A 58 -14.73 -2.43 -10.26
C GLY A 58 -15.44 -1.28 -10.98
N ARG A 59 -15.34 -0.05 -10.49
CA ARG A 59 -15.78 1.16 -11.20
C ARG A 59 -14.57 1.88 -11.75
N ILE A 60 -14.18 1.55 -12.97
CA ILE A 60 -13.01 2.16 -13.60
C ILE A 60 -13.33 3.60 -13.99
N ASP A 61 -12.44 4.52 -13.56
CA ASP A 61 -12.54 5.97 -13.84
C ASP A 61 -13.90 6.56 -13.45
N ASP A 62 -14.40 6.22 -12.27
CA ASP A 62 -15.70 6.70 -11.77
C ASP A 62 -15.71 8.24 -11.71
N PRO A 63 -16.63 8.92 -12.43
CA PRO A 63 -16.70 10.39 -12.42
C PRO A 63 -17.12 10.97 -11.05
N GLN A 64 -17.55 10.14 -10.11
CA GLN A 64 -17.87 10.54 -8.74
C GLN A 64 -16.72 10.26 -7.76
N ASP A 65 -15.54 9.89 -8.25
CA ASP A 65 -14.36 9.67 -7.42
C ASP A 65 -13.94 10.96 -6.70
N LEU A 66 -13.75 10.87 -5.38
CA LEU A 66 -13.38 11.99 -4.51
C LEU A 66 -11.95 11.82 -3.94
N THR A 67 -11.11 10.99 -4.55
CA THR A 67 -9.77 10.68 -4.04
C THR A 67 -8.95 11.93 -3.76
N VAL A 68 -8.84 12.82 -4.73
CA VAL A 68 -8.02 14.05 -4.61
C VAL A 68 -8.63 15.02 -3.59
N GLU A 69 -9.94 15.21 -3.63
CA GLU A 69 -10.67 16.06 -2.68
C GLU A 69 -10.53 15.57 -1.25
N THR A 70 -10.54 14.26 -1.06
CA THR A 70 -10.35 13.64 0.26
C THR A 70 -8.93 13.87 0.76
N VAL A 71 -7.89 13.70 -0.07
CA VAL A 71 -6.51 14.00 0.33
C VAL A 71 -6.33 15.49 0.63
N LYS A 72 -6.95 16.39 -0.14
CA LYS A 72 -6.94 17.84 0.17
C LYS A 72 -7.55 18.14 1.54
N ALA A 73 -8.70 17.51 1.86
CA ALA A 73 -9.35 17.68 3.15
C ALA A 73 -8.49 17.12 4.31
N ILE A 74 -7.85 15.96 4.11
CA ILE A 74 -6.91 15.38 5.07
C ILE A 74 -5.73 16.33 5.31
N ARG A 75 -5.10 16.85 4.25
CA ARG A 75 -3.97 17.78 4.37
C ARG A 75 -4.35 19.09 5.08
N ALA A 76 -5.53 19.59 4.84
CA ALA A 76 -6.05 20.77 5.54
C ALA A 76 -6.22 20.52 7.05
N GLU A 77 -6.54 19.29 7.47
CA GLU A 77 -6.78 18.92 8.86
C GLU A 77 -5.50 18.52 9.61
N VAL A 78 -4.62 17.72 9.01
CA VAL A 78 -3.45 17.14 9.69
C VAL A 78 -2.11 17.69 9.22
N GLY A 79 -2.08 18.55 8.20
CA GLY A 79 -0.84 19.11 7.65
C GLY A 79 -0.02 18.07 6.88
N TYR A 80 1.29 18.27 6.88
CA TYR A 80 2.26 17.47 6.11
C TYR A 80 3.20 16.62 6.98
N ASP A 81 3.08 16.70 8.30
CA ASP A 81 3.92 15.91 9.24
C ASP A 81 3.46 14.46 9.35
N MET A 82 2.26 14.15 8.86
CA MET A 82 1.71 12.80 8.80
C MET A 82 1.83 12.23 7.38
N ASP A 83 2.38 11.03 7.24
CA ASP A 83 2.42 10.31 5.97
C ASP A 83 0.98 9.89 5.58
N VAL A 84 0.53 10.27 4.39
CA VAL A 84 -0.76 9.85 3.84
C VAL A 84 -0.50 8.91 2.67
N LEU A 85 -1.08 7.72 2.74
CA LEU A 85 -1.00 6.68 1.73
C LEU A 85 -2.39 6.53 1.08
N VAL A 86 -2.43 6.30 -0.22
CA VAL A 86 -3.68 6.20 -0.99
C VAL A 86 -3.75 4.88 -1.73
N ASP A 87 -4.78 4.10 -1.44
CA ASP A 87 -5.07 2.83 -2.12
C ASP A 87 -6.39 2.94 -2.89
N VAL A 88 -6.33 2.76 -4.20
CA VAL A 88 -7.49 2.83 -5.09
C VAL A 88 -7.95 1.46 -5.63
N ASN A 89 -7.28 0.39 -5.20
CA ASN A 89 -7.62 -1.01 -5.53
C ASN A 89 -8.00 -1.21 -7.00
N SER A 90 -7.10 -0.83 -7.90
CA SER A 90 -7.23 -1.06 -9.34
C SER A 90 -8.38 -0.31 -10.03
N ALA A 91 -8.79 0.82 -9.50
CA ALA A 91 -9.97 1.54 -10.00
C ALA A 91 -9.70 2.51 -11.16
N TYR A 92 -8.47 2.59 -11.68
CA TYR A 92 -8.18 3.53 -12.76
C TYR A 92 -7.64 2.88 -14.03
N SER A 93 -7.93 3.53 -15.17
CA SER A 93 -7.16 3.36 -16.40
C SER A 93 -5.76 3.96 -16.23
N VAL A 94 -4.80 3.56 -17.07
CA VAL A 94 -3.43 4.09 -17.01
C VAL A 94 -3.38 5.61 -17.13
N HIS A 95 -4.17 6.18 -18.06
CA HIS A 95 -4.21 7.62 -18.26
C HIS A 95 -4.74 8.35 -17.02
N HIS A 96 -5.86 7.90 -16.48
CA HIS A 96 -6.48 8.50 -15.31
C HIS A 96 -5.61 8.33 -14.05
N ALA A 97 -4.98 7.17 -13.88
CA ALA A 97 -4.03 6.92 -12.79
C ALA A 97 -2.85 7.92 -12.81
N ILE A 98 -2.32 8.25 -13.99
CA ILE A 98 -1.25 9.26 -14.12
C ILE A 98 -1.77 10.66 -13.78
N GLU A 99 -2.96 11.00 -14.25
CA GLU A 99 -3.59 12.31 -14.00
C GLU A 99 -3.86 12.51 -12.51
N ILE A 100 -4.49 11.56 -11.85
CA ILE A 100 -4.75 11.58 -10.40
C ILE A 100 -3.43 11.51 -9.63
N GLY A 101 -2.51 10.62 -10.01
CA GLY A 101 -1.21 10.46 -9.36
C GLY A 101 -0.40 11.76 -9.29
N ARG A 102 -0.40 12.56 -10.35
CA ARG A 102 0.26 13.89 -10.35
C ARG A 102 -0.34 14.85 -9.32
N GLN A 103 -1.67 14.86 -9.18
CA GLN A 103 -2.33 15.68 -8.17
C GLN A 103 -2.04 15.17 -6.74
N LEU A 104 -1.98 13.85 -6.54
CA LEU A 104 -1.59 13.25 -5.25
C LEU A 104 -0.13 13.55 -4.90
N GLN A 105 0.77 13.55 -5.88
CA GLN A 105 2.17 13.93 -5.73
C GLN A 105 2.32 15.39 -5.25
N ASP A 106 1.56 16.33 -5.81
CA ASP A 106 1.55 17.73 -5.38
C ASP A 106 1.08 17.87 -3.91
N LEU A 107 0.19 16.98 -3.46
CA LEU A 107 -0.28 16.88 -2.09
C LEU A 107 0.65 16.08 -1.17
N LYS A 108 1.84 15.69 -1.65
CA LYS A 108 2.85 14.93 -0.88
C LYS A 108 2.30 13.62 -0.31
N VAL A 109 1.52 12.89 -1.10
CA VAL A 109 1.14 11.53 -0.77
C VAL A 109 2.39 10.65 -0.71
N PHE A 110 2.51 9.80 0.30
CA PHE A 110 3.69 8.97 0.54
C PHE A 110 3.85 7.87 -0.50
N HIS A 111 2.78 7.17 -0.83
CA HIS A 111 2.72 6.26 -1.97
C HIS A 111 1.31 6.11 -2.54
N PHE A 112 1.24 5.72 -3.80
CA PHE A 112 0.01 5.44 -4.54
C PHE A 112 -0.10 3.93 -4.80
N GLU A 113 -1.06 3.27 -4.15
CA GLU A 113 -1.21 1.81 -4.13
C GLU A 113 -2.25 1.34 -5.14
N GLU A 114 -1.90 0.28 -5.88
CA GLU A 114 -2.72 -0.38 -6.90
C GLU A 114 -3.46 0.58 -7.86
N PRO A 115 -2.78 1.53 -8.51
CA PRO A 115 -3.44 2.52 -9.36
C PRO A 115 -4.21 1.91 -10.52
N VAL A 116 -3.72 0.81 -11.09
CA VAL A 116 -4.30 0.11 -12.25
C VAL A 116 -4.52 -1.36 -11.94
N HIS A 117 -5.26 -2.06 -12.80
CA HIS A 117 -5.55 -3.48 -12.60
C HIS A 117 -4.29 -4.31 -12.34
N THR A 118 -4.32 -5.15 -11.30
CA THR A 118 -3.18 -5.89 -10.76
C THR A 118 -2.44 -6.79 -11.76
N ARG A 119 -3.07 -7.18 -12.86
CA ARG A 119 -2.45 -7.96 -13.95
C ARG A 119 -1.97 -7.11 -15.12
N ASN A 120 -2.17 -5.78 -15.06
CA ASN A 120 -1.69 -4.85 -16.08
C ASN A 120 -0.28 -4.35 -15.71
N TYR A 121 0.72 -5.21 -15.83
CA TYR A 121 2.10 -4.87 -15.47
C TYR A 121 2.67 -3.72 -16.34
N GLU A 122 2.39 -3.72 -17.64
CA GLU A 122 2.82 -2.63 -18.53
C GLU A 122 2.20 -1.29 -18.12
N GLY A 123 0.91 -1.30 -17.77
CA GLY A 123 0.22 -0.12 -17.28
C GLY A 123 0.76 0.35 -15.93
N LEU A 124 1.05 -0.57 -15.01
CA LEU A 124 1.67 -0.24 -13.73
C LEU A 124 3.04 0.42 -13.92
N ALA A 125 3.87 -0.16 -14.80
CA ALA A 125 5.17 0.40 -15.15
C ALA A 125 5.05 1.80 -15.75
N ALA A 126 4.07 2.02 -16.63
CA ALA A 126 3.83 3.34 -17.22
C ALA A 126 3.41 4.39 -16.18
N VAL A 127 2.64 3.99 -15.16
CA VAL A 127 2.28 4.88 -14.05
C VAL A 127 3.51 5.18 -13.18
N ALA A 128 4.29 4.16 -12.81
CA ALA A 128 5.49 4.34 -12.01
C ALA A 128 6.52 5.24 -12.71
N ASP A 129 6.73 5.06 -14.02
CA ASP A 129 7.65 5.89 -14.80
C ASP A 129 7.18 7.36 -14.94
N ALA A 130 5.88 7.64 -14.81
CA ALA A 130 5.30 8.96 -15.00
C ALA A 130 5.20 9.82 -13.73
N LEU A 131 5.45 9.21 -12.56
CA LEU A 131 5.32 9.85 -11.25
C LEU A 131 6.65 9.87 -10.51
N ASP A 132 6.92 10.96 -9.78
CA ASP A 132 8.04 11.03 -8.81
C ASP A 132 7.64 10.47 -7.43
N MET A 133 6.34 10.32 -7.20
CA MET A 133 5.78 9.69 -6.00
C MET A 133 5.87 8.16 -6.12
N PRO A 134 6.29 7.44 -5.06
CA PRO A 134 6.35 5.98 -5.12
C PRO A 134 5.01 5.34 -5.47
N VAL A 135 5.05 4.36 -6.38
CA VAL A 135 3.92 3.51 -6.74
C VAL A 135 4.07 2.15 -6.05
N ALA A 136 3.01 1.70 -5.38
CA ALA A 136 2.99 0.47 -4.63
C ALA A 136 2.04 -0.56 -5.25
N SER A 137 2.39 -1.84 -5.21
CA SER A 137 1.55 -2.95 -5.65
C SER A 137 2.07 -4.29 -5.13
N GLY A 138 1.28 -5.36 -5.23
CA GLY A 138 1.77 -6.71 -4.94
C GLY A 138 0.92 -7.53 -4.00
N GLU A 139 -0.07 -6.96 -3.33
CA GLU A 139 -0.96 -7.69 -2.42
C GLU A 139 -1.76 -8.81 -3.13
N ASN A 140 -1.97 -8.68 -4.43
CA ASN A 140 -2.67 -9.64 -5.28
C ASN A 140 -1.73 -10.53 -6.11
N SER A 141 -0.44 -10.61 -5.74
CA SER A 141 0.54 -11.57 -6.22
C SER A 141 0.71 -12.69 -5.19
N PHE A 142 0.60 -13.96 -5.60
CA PHE A 142 0.49 -15.08 -4.67
C PHE A 142 1.74 -15.94 -4.57
N THR A 143 2.66 -15.84 -5.51
CA THR A 143 3.87 -16.67 -5.55
C THR A 143 5.12 -15.81 -5.76
N ARG A 144 6.30 -16.36 -5.39
CA ARG A 144 7.59 -15.71 -5.71
C ARG A 144 7.77 -15.45 -7.21
N TRP A 145 7.18 -16.27 -8.06
CA TRP A 145 7.26 -16.12 -9.52
C TRP A 145 6.43 -14.95 -10.02
N GLU A 146 5.24 -14.74 -9.42
CA GLU A 146 4.42 -13.56 -9.72
C GLU A 146 5.07 -12.29 -9.19
N HIS A 147 5.66 -12.30 -7.99
CA HIS A 147 6.41 -11.17 -7.46
C HIS A 147 7.66 -10.87 -8.31
N LEU A 148 8.38 -11.90 -8.77
CA LEU A 148 9.51 -11.72 -9.69
C LEU A 148 9.05 -11.07 -11.01
N ARG A 149 7.89 -11.49 -11.52
CA ARG A 149 7.32 -10.90 -12.72
C ARG A 149 6.87 -9.45 -12.47
N LEU A 150 6.22 -9.18 -11.34
CA LEU A 150 5.80 -7.85 -10.94
C LEU A 150 6.96 -6.85 -10.92
N ILE A 151 8.09 -7.19 -10.29
CA ILE A 151 9.25 -6.28 -10.22
C ILE A 151 9.96 -6.11 -11.56
N ARG A 152 9.92 -7.09 -12.45
CA ARG A 152 10.57 -7.02 -13.77
C ARG A 152 9.73 -6.30 -14.81
N GLU A 153 8.44 -6.54 -14.83
CA GLU A 153 7.52 -6.02 -15.84
C GLU A 153 6.72 -4.81 -15.33
N GLY A 154 6.23 -4.86 -14.08
CA GLY A 154 5.43 -3.80 -13.48
C GLY A 154 6.22 -2.70 -12.81
N ARG A 155 7.43 -2.99 -12.37
CA ARG A 155 8.41 -2.05 -11.79
C ARG A 155 7.86 -1.09 -10.73
N PRO A 156 6.99 -1.55 -9.79
CA PRO A 156 6.58 -0.69 -8.71
C PRO A 156 7.78 -0.34 -7.80
N ASP A 157 7.75 0.84 -7.18
CA ASP A 157 8.77 1.27 -6.22
C ASP A 157 8.67 0.51 -4.90
N ILE A 158 7.45 0.11 -4.53
CA ILE A 158 7.15 -0.61 -3.30
C ILE A 158 6.35 -1.88 -3.63
N VAL A 159 6.82 -3.02 -3.13
CA VAL A 159 6.14 -4.31 -3.29
C VAL A 159 5.49 -4.72 -1.97
N GLN A 160 4.23 -5.17 -2.03
CA GLN A 160 3.40 -5.38 -0.85
C GLN A 160 2.87 -6.83 -0.73
N PRO A 161 3.75 -7.83 -0.51
CA PRO A 161 3.28 -9.20 -0.33
C PRO A 161 2.46 -9.35 0.96
N ASP A 162 1.45 -10.22 0.92
CA ASP A 162 0.63 -10.60 2.08
C ASP A 162 0.98 -12.02 2.51
N VAL A 163 1.41 -12.20 3.76
CA VAL A 163 1.86 -13.49 4.27
C VAL A 163 0.77 -14.58 4.21
N VAL A 164 -0.50 -14.19 4.32
CA VAL A 164 -1.64 -15.13 4.24
C VAL A 164 -1.92 -15.50 2.80
N LYS A 165 -2.00 -14.50 1.91
CA LYS A 165 -2.28 -14.70 0.48
C LYS A 165 -1.20 -15.52 -0.23
N VAL A 166 0.07 -15.37 0.14
CA VAL A 166 1.18 -16.15 -0.44
C VAL A 166 1.29 -17.57 0.12
N GLY A 167 0.42 -17.97 1.07
CA GLY A 167 0.39 -19.32 1.60
C GLY A 167 1.26 -19.54 2.85
N GLY A 168 1.73 -18.49 3.50
CA GLY A 168 2.41 -18.55 4.80
C GLY A 168 3.87 -18.10 4.79
N ILE A 169 4.48 -18.15 5.96
CA ILE A 169 5.81 -17.58 6.25
C ILE A 169 6.90 -18.15 5.34
N THR A 170 6.87 -19.44 5.04
CA THR A 170 7.91 -20.07 4.21
C THR A 170 7.98 -19.48 2.80
N GLU A 171 6.85 -19.27 2.14
CA GLU A 171 6.82 -18.63 0.82
C GLU A 171 7.10 -17.15 0.91
N PHE A 172 6.60 -16.48 1.96
CA PHE A 172 6.87 -15.07 2.22
C PHE A 172 8.37 -14.77 2.33
N LEU A 173 9.15 -15.56 3.06
CA LEU A 173 10.61 -15.43 3.17
C LEU A 173 11.32 -15.64 1.83
N ARG A 174 10.81 -16.54 0.98
CA ARG A 174 11.33 -16.72 -0.37
C ARG A 174 11.05 -15.52 -1.28
N ILE A 175 9.88 -14.92 -1.13
CA ILE A 175 9.52 -13.68 -1.82
C ILE A 175 10.43 -12.55 -1.35
N GLU A 176 10.61 -12.39 -0.04
CA GLU A 176 11.51 -11.39 0.54
C GLU A 176 12.93 -11.50 -0.04
N ALA A 177 13.48 -12.72 -0.09
CA ALA A 177 14.80 -12.96 -0.66
C ALA A 177 14.89 -12.57 -2.16
N VAL A 178 13.82 -12.82 -2.94
CA VAL A 178 13.75 -12.39 -4.35
C VAL A 178 13.70 -10.87 -4.44
N LEU A 179 12.85 -10.20 -3.67
CA LEU A 179 12.70 -8.75 -3.67
C LEU A 179 14.00 -8.06 -3.23
N SER A 180 14.60 -8.53 -2.13
CA SER A 180 15.86 -8.03 -1.60
C SER A 180 17.00 -8.15 -2.62
N ALA A 181 17.13 -9.30 -3.30
CA ALA A 181 18.13 -9.53 -4.34
C ALA A 181 17.99 -8.59 -5.56
N HIS A 182 16.81 -8.04 -5.78
CA HIS A 182 16.51 -7.06 -6.84
C HIS A 182 16.53 -5.60 -6.34
N GLY A 183 16.84 -5.36 -5.06
CA GLY A 183 16.86 -4.03 -4.47
C GLY A 183 15.46 -3.40 -4.31
N ALA A 184 14.40 -4.22 -4.35
CA ALA A 184 13.03 -3.73 -4.23
C ALA A 184 12.70 -3.36 -2.77
N THR A 185 12.04 -2.22 -2.56
CA THR A 185 11.48 -1.85 -1.26
C THR A 185 10.23 -2.71 -0.99
N MET A 186 10.15 -3.24 0.24
CA MET A 186 9.02 -4.07 0.64
C MET A 186 8.29 -3.47 1.84
N THR A 187 6.96 -3.43 1.76
CA THR A 187 6.06 -3.24 2.91
C THR A 187 5.07 -4.40 2.94
N ILE A 188 4.60 -4.78 4.12
CA ILE A 188 3.72 -5.94 4.25
C ILE A 188 2.26 -5.51 4.14
N HIS A 189 1.53 -6.09 3.16
CA HIS A 189 0.07 -5.99 3.14
C HIS A 189 -0.54 -6.84 4.24
N ASN A 190 -1.58 -6.35 4.90
CA ASN A 190 -2.26 -7.06 5.99
C ASN A 190 -3.76 -6.82 5.98
N THR A 191 -4.54 -7.88 5.75
CA THR A 191 -6.01 -7.86 5.89
C THR A 191 -6.50 -8.68 7.08
N GLN A 192 -5.60 -9.43 7.74
CA GLN A 192 -5.97 -10.35 8.82
C GLN A 192 -5.29 -9.94 10.14
N PRO A 193 -6.06 -9.66 11.22
CA PRO A 193 -5.50 -9.10 12.46
C PRO A 193 -4.39 -9.92 13.10
N TYR A 194 -4.33 -11.22 12.85
CA TYR A 194 -3.39 -12.13 13.51
C TYR A 194 -2.47 -12.89 12.56
N GLY A 195 -2.74 -12.90 11.26
CA GLY A 195 -1.99 -13.67 10.28
C GLY A 195 -0.67 -13.03 9.87
N SER A 196 -0.66 -11.72 9.78
CA SER A 196 0.50 -10.93 9.31
C SER A 196 1.29 -10.29 10.44
N THR A 197 0.78 -10.30 11.66
CA THR A 197 1.43 -9.72 12.86
C THR A 197 2.07 -10.76 13.78
N ALA A 198 1.97 -12.04 13.40
CA ALA A 198 2.48 -13.16 14.21
C ALA A 198 4.01 -13.31 14.18
#